data_74f17d85857df8ab8dc3dbdb66218782
#
_entry.id   74f17d85857df8ab8dc3dbdb66218782
#
_cell.length_a   1.000
_cell.length_b   1.000
_cell.length_c   1.000
_cell.angle_alpha   90.00
_cell.angle_beta   90.00
_cell.angle_gamma   90.00
#
_symmetry.space_group_name_H-M   'P 1'
#
loop_
_entity.id
_entity.type
_entity.pdbx_description
1 polymer ?
#
loop_
_entity_poly.entity_id
_entity_poly.type
_entity_poly.pdbx_seq_one_letter_code
_entity_poly.pdbx_strand_id
1 'polypeptide(L)'
;MPRELLIAGIDEAGRGAVAGPLVVAGVCCDQKAELLLRKMGVKDSKLLSPARRERLYRAIEKTVRDVVILKVGPCKIDSHRRGGMSLNQIEGIKMAEVASFLRPHRVYIDCPDANTFRFRKFLEKMIQHDPEVILEFKADVRYPVVAAASIMAKVERDREIARLREEHGDFGSGYPSDPVTQEWLKSWIEGNSKFPDFIRRTWVPAELLEKDKLQTRLTAWFRGRLPGKAPFQK
;
A
#
# COMPACT_ATOMS: atom_id res chain seq x y z
N MET A 1 -5.60 -40.46 -1.19
CA MET A 1 -6.49 -39.37 -0.72
C MET A 1 -6.51 -38.29 -1.78
N PRO A 2 -7.68 -37.75 -2.18
CA PRO A 2 -7.70 -36.62 -3.10
C PRO A 2 -6.89 -35.47 -2.49
N ARG A 3 -5.99 -34.87 -3.29
CA ARG A 3 -5.25 -33.70 -2.87
C ARG A 3 -6.24 -32.57 -2.52
N GLU A 4 -6.16 -32.06 -1.33
CA GLU A 4 -6.99 -30.94 -0.87
C GLU A 4 -6.73 -29.72 -1.75
N LEU A 5 -7.78 -29.20 -2.39
CA LEU A 5 -7.66 -28.04 -3.27
C LEU A 5 -7.45 -26.78 -2.41
N LEU A 6 -6.25 -26.22 -2.47
CA LEU A 6 -5.90 -24.98 -1.80
C LEU A 6 -6.21 -23.79 -2.71
N ILE A 7 -6.91 -22.81 -2.14
CA ILE A 7 -7.18 -21.54 -2.79
C ILE A 7 -6.54 -20.40 -1.99
N ALA A 8 -6.11 -19.36 -2.67
CA ALA A 8 -5.62 -18.15 -2.01
C ALA A 8 -6.35 -16.92 -2.53
N GLY A 9 -6.48 -15.91 -1.67
CA GLY A 9 -6.91 -14.56 -2.01
C GLY A 9 -5.81 -13.57 -1.71
N ILE A 10 -5.60 -12.58 -2.57
CA ILE A 10 -4.60 -11.53 -2.40
C ILE A 10 -5.24 -10.17 -2.62
N ASP A 11 -4.93 -9.23 -1.72
CA ASP A 11 -5.37 -7.83 -1.79
C ASP A 11 -4.33 -6.92 -1.13
N GLU A 12 -4.45 -5.60 -1.33
CA GLU A 12 -3.54 -4.62 -0.77
C GLU A 12 -4.26 -3.54 0.05
N ALA A 13 -3.48 -2.84 0.87
CA ALA A 13 -3.89 -1.62 1.57
C ALA A 13 -2.81 -0.54 1.47
N GLY A 14 -3.25 0.72 1.42
CA GLY A 14 -2.34 1.85 1.39
C GLY A 14 -1.77 2.20 0.03
N ARG A 15 -2.32 1.68 -1.08
CA ARG A 15 -1.89 2.00 -2.45
C ARG A 15 -1.81 3.50 -2.71
N GLY A 16 -2.91 4.23 -2.49
CA GLY A 16 -3.00 5.68 -2.75
C GLY A 16 -2.50 6.58 -1.63
N ALA A 17 -1.97 6.03 -0.54
CA ALA A 17 -1.52 6.81 0.59
C ALA A 17 -0.20 7.55 0.31
N VAL A 18 -0.05 8.77 0.83
CA VAL A 18 1.20 9.53 0.81
C VAL A 18 2.08 9.20 2.01
N ALA A 19 1.49 8.73 3.13
CA ALA A 19 2.21 8.31 4.33
C ALA A 19 2.06 6.81 4.60
N GLY A 20 3.12 6.20 5.10
CA GLY A 20 3.16 4.81 5.51
C GLY A 20 3.33 3.80 4.36
N PRO A 21 3.36 2.50 4.70
CA PRO A 21 3.67 1.44 3.74
C PRO A 21 2.51 1.14 2.78
N LEU A 22 2.85 0.51 1.67
CA LEU A 22 1.97 -0.36 0.92
C LEU A 22 2.02 -1.74 1.59
N VAL A 23 0.88 -2.30 1.93
CA VAL A 23 0.76 -3.62 2.53
C VAL A 23 0.03 -4.53 1.55
N VAL A 24 0.66 -5.65 1.18
CA VAL A 24 0.04 -6.71 0.37
C VAL A 24 -0.13 -7.93 1.26
N ALA A 25 -1.34 -8.44 1.36
CA ALA A 25 -1.65 -9.62 2.13
C ALA A 25 -2.23 -10.73 1.26
N GLY A 26 -1.90 -11.97 1.61
CA GLY A 26 -2.50 -13.16 1.04
C GLY A 26 -2.96 -14.11 2.12
N VAL A 27 -4.09 -14.73 1.85
CA VAL A 27 -4.72 -15.74 2.72
C VAL A 27 -4.89 -17.01 1.93
N CYS A 28 -4.44 -18.16 2.45
CA CYS A 28 -4.58 -19.46 1.82
C CYS A 28 -5.41 -20.41 2.68
N CYS A 29 -6.37 -21.08 2.08
CA CYS A 29 -7.26 -21.99 2.78
C CYS A 29 -7.80 -23.11 1.87
N ASP A 30 -8.45 -24.10 2.48
CA ASP A 30 -9.27 -25.10 1.79
C ASP A 30 -10.73 -24.62 1.63
N GLN A 31 -11.56 -25.42 0.97
CA GLN A 31 -12.99 -25.12 0.76
C GLN A 31 -13.77 -25.03 2.08
N LYS A 32 -13.40 -25.79 3.12
CA LYS A 32 -14.09 -25.76 4.41
C LYS A 32 -13.84 -24.45 5.12
N ALA A 33 -12.59 -24.03 5.17
CA ALA A 33 -12.21 -22.74 5.75
C ALA A 33 -12.80 -21.57 4.95
N GLU A 34 -12.89 -21.63 3.62
CA GLU A 34 -13.54 -20.61 2.81
C GLU A 34 -15.02 -20.44 3.18
N LEU A 35 -15.74 -21.55 3.40
CA LEU A 35 -17.13 -21.51 3.86
C LEU A 35 -17.25 -20.86 5.26
N LEU A 36 -16.28 -21.09 6.14
CA LEU A 36 -16.22 -20.42 7.45
C LEU A 36 -15.95 -18.92 7.31
N LEU A 37 -15.02 -18.50 6.46
CA LEU A 37 -14.79 -17.10 6.15
C LEU A 37 -16.07 -16.41 5.68
N ARG A 38 -16.83 -17.05 4.78
CA ARG A 38 -18.13 -16.54 4.31
C ARG A 38 -19.13 -16.37 5.46
N LYS A 39 -19.22 -17.34 6.37
CA LYS A 39 -20.11 -17.28 7.56
C LYS A 39 -19.70 -16.21 8.56
N MET A 40 -18.40 -15.90 8.68
CA MET A 40 -17.89 -14.81 9.53
C MET A 40 -18.27 -13.42 9.03
N GLY A 41 -18.79 -13.33 7.80
CA GLY A 41 -19.16 -12.06 7.20
C GLY A 41 -17.95 -11.22 6.79
N VAL A 42 -16.85 -11.87 6.34
CA VAL A 42 -15.74 -11.18 5.67
C VAL A 42 -16.28 -10.66 4.33
N LYS A 43 -16.79 -9.45 4.34
CA LYS A 43 -17.25 -8.71 3.15
C LYS A 43 -16.86 -7.27 3.34
N ASP A 44 -16.52 -6.62 2.23
CA ASP A 44 -16.29 -5.18 2.14
C ASP A 44 -15.59 -4.59 3.38
N SER A 45 -14.28 -4.78 3.45
CA SER A 45 -13.44 -4.33 4.58
C SER A 45 -13.58 -2.83 4.86
N LYS A 46 -14.01 -2.05 3.86
CA LYS A 46 -14.18 -0.59 3.93
C LYS A 46 -15.39 -0.18 4.76
N LEU A 47 -16.43 -1.02 4.82
CA LEU A 47 -17.64 -0.78 5.62
C LEU A 47 -17.50 -1.25 7.08
N LEU A 48 -16.44 -1.97 7.41
CA LEU A 48 -16.24 -2.48 8.76
C LEU A 48 -15.57 -1.43 9.65
N SER A 49 -16.03 -1.33 10.91
CA SER A 49 -15.33 -0.52 11.91
C SER A 49 -13.93 -1.09 12.22
N PRO A 50 -12.97 -0.27 12.68
CA PRO A 50 -11.63 -0.77 13.07
C PRO A 50 -11.68 -1.92 14.08
N ALA A 51 -12.53 -1.82 15.12
CA ALA A 51 -12.71 -2.87 16.11
C ALA A 51 -13.27 -4.17 15.52
N ARG A 52 -14.16 -4.08 14.51
CA ARG A 52 -14.68 -5.26 13.82
C ARG A 52 -13.61 -5.90 12.95
N ARG A 53 -12.80 -5.09 12.21
CA ARG A 53 -11.67 -5.61 11.43
C ARG A 53 -10.66 -6.34 12.30
N GLU A 54 -10.31 -5.78 13.47
CA GLU A 54 -9.36 -6.40 14.40
C GLU A 54 -9.86 -7.76 14.94
N ARG A 55 -11.17 -7.87 15.23
CA ARG A 55 -11.76 -9.16 15.64
C ARG A 55 -11.72 -10.18 14.50
N LEU A 56 -12.05 -9.76 13.28
CA LEU A 56 -12.01 -10.63 12.11
C LEU A 56 -10.58 -11.04 11.77
N TYR A 57 -9.60 -10.16 11.89
CA TYR A 57 -8.19 -10.47 11.71
C TYR A 57 -7.79 -11.70 12.53
N ARG A 58 -8.05 -11.68 13.85
CA ARG A 58 -7.74 -12.81 14.75
C ARG A 58 -8.53 -14.07 14.43
N ALA A 59 -9.76 -13.94 13.95
CA ALA A 59 -10.59 -15.08 13.56
C ALA A 59 -10.09 -15.69 12.24
N ILE A 60 -9.68 -14.88 11.27
CA ILE A 60 -9.08 -15.32 10.01
C ILE A 60 -7.82 -16.14 10.28
N GLU A 61 -6.87 -15.61 11.07
CA GLU A 61 -5.62 -16.30 11.41
C GLU A 61 -5.84 -17.70 11.98
N LYS A 62 -6.90 -17.88 12.79
CA LYS A 62 -7.24 -19.18 13.41
C LYS A 62 -7.95 -20.15 12.46
N THR A 63 -8.49 -19.65 11.36
CA THR A 63 -9.38 -20.43 10.49
C THR A 63 -8.67 -20.90 9.23
N VAL A 64 -7.74 -20.08 8.71
CA VAL A 64 -7.08 -20.37 7.44
C VAL A 64 -5.80 -21.16 7.67
N ARG A 65 -5.30 -21.76 6.61
CA ARG A 65 -4.06 -22.54 6.65
C ARG A 65 -2.84 -21.65 6.80
N ASP A 66 -2.72 -20.64 5.94
CA ASP A 66 -1.54 -19.78 5.87
C ASP A 66 -1.95 -18.33 5.59
N VAL A 67 -1.18 -17.40 6.14
CA VAL A 67 -1.26 -15.96 5.88
C VAL A 67 0.14 -15.44 5.57
N VAL A 68 0.27 -14.67 4.51
CA VAL A 68 1.50 -13.94 4.16
C VAL A 68 1.20 -12.46 4.05
N ILE A 69 1.99 -11.64 4.74
CA ILE A 69 1.85 -10.18 4.73
C ILE A 69 3.20 -9.56 4.39
N LEU A 70 3.24 -8.77 3.32
CA LEU A 70 4.43 -8.05 2.88
C LEU A 70 4.19 -6.54 3.01
N LYS A 71 5.12 -5.85 3.69
CA LYS A 71 5.10 -4.39 3.84
C LYS A 71 6.19 -3.78 2.97
N VAL A 72 5.83 -2.83 2.11
CA VAL A 72 6.77 -2.06 1.30
C VAL A 72 6.81 -0.63 1.84
N GLY A 73 7.89 -0.27 2.50
CA GLY A 73 8.04 1.05 3.10
C GLY A 73 8.19 2.16 2.06
N PRO A 74 7.88 3.42 2.43
CA PRO A 74 7.91 4.59 1.55
C PRO A 74 9.23 4.77 0.81
N CYS A 75 10.37 4.67 1.50
CA CYS A 75 11.69 4.82 0.88
C CYS A 75 11.92 3.78 -0.24
N LYS A 76 11.45 2.54 -0.04
CA LYS A 76 11.60 1.48 -1.05
C LYS A 76 10.66 1.72 -2.24
N ILE A 77 9.43 2.19 -1.99
CA ILE A 77 8.49 2.61 -3.03
C ILE A 77 9.12 3.74 -3.86
N ASP A 78 9.64 4.78 -3.20
CA ASP A 78 10.27 5.93 -3.87
C ASP A 78 11.49 5.53 -4.69
N SER A 79 12.32 4.63 -4.17
CA SER A 79 13.48 4.09 -4.89
C SER A 79 13.07 3.38 -6.18
N HIS A 80 12.08 2.47 -6.11
CA HIS A 80 11.57 1.78 -7.28
C HIS A 80 10.95 2.73 -8.31
N ARG A 81 10.17 3.71 -7.85
CA ARG A 81 9.54 4.70 -8.75
C ARG A 81 10.57 5.60 -9.45
N ARG A 82 11.61 6.04 -8.73
CA ARG A 82 12.74 6.78 -9.35
C ARG A 82 13.52 5.92 -10.35
N GLY A 83 13.56 4.60 -10.14
CA GLY A 83 14.08 3.63 -11.09
C GLY A 83 13.16 3.31 -12.28
N GLY A 84 12.04 4.06 -12.44
CA GLY A 84 11.11 3.90 -13.57
C GLY A 84 10.02 2.85 -13.39
N MET A 85 9.92 2.18 -12.23
CA MET A 85 8.85 1.23 -11.99
C MET A 85 7.52 1.95 -11.69
N SER A 86 6.45 1.49 -12.31
CA SER A 86 5.10 1.92 -11.95
C SER A 86 4.65 1.31 -10.62
N LEU A 87 3.66 1.92 -9.97
CA LEU A 87 3.07 1.36 -8.75
C LEU A 87 2.46 -0.03 -9.00
N ASN A 88 1.78 -0.22 -10.14
CA ASN A 88 1.22 -1.52 -10.53
C ASN A 88 2.30 -2.62 -10.61
N GLN A 89 3.50 -2.29 -11.11
CA GLN A 89 4.61 -3.25 -11.15
C GLN A 89 5.12 -3.59 -9.74
N ILE A 90 5.25 -2.59 -8.86
CA ILE A 90 5.68 -2.82 -7.47
C ILE A 90 4.67 -3.73 -6.76
N GLU A 91 3.39 -3.46 -6.90
CA GLU A 91 2.30 -4.28 -6.35
C GLU A 91 2.30 -5.69 -6.93
N GLY A 92 2.35 -5.80 -8.25
CA GLY A 92 2.36 -7.09 -8.93
C GLY A 92 3.52 -7.98 -8.51
N ILE A 93 4.73 -7.42 -8.33
CA ILE A 93 5.87 -8.17 -7.79
C ILE A 93 5.52 -8.71 -6.39
N LYS A 94 4.95 -7.89 -5.51
CA LYS A 94 4.61 -8.32 -4.16
C LYS A 94 3.45 -9.32 -4.12
N MET A 95 2.45 -9.16 -4.99
CA MET A 95 1.37 -10.14 -5.16
C MET A 95 1.90 -11.49 -5.66
N ALA A 96 2.84 -11.48 -6.61
CA ALA A 96 3.50 -12.70 -7.10
C ALA A 96 4.37 -13.36 -6.03
N GLU A 97 5.10 -12.58 -5.22
CA GLU A 97 5.86 -13.09 -4.06
C GLU A 97 4.91 -13.78 -3.07
N VAL A 98 3.79 -13.13 -2.70
CA VAL A 98 2.77 -13.69 -1.81
C VAL A 98 2.20 -14.99 -2.36
N ALA A 99 1.82 -15.03 -3.64
CA ALA A 99 1.34 -16.24 -4.29
C ALA A 99 2.38 -17.36 -4.26
N SER A 100 3.65 -17.01 -4.51
CA SER A 100 4.77 -17.99 -4.51
C SER A 100 5.03 -18.57 -3.12
N PHE A 101 4.86 -17.80 -2.05
CA PHE A 101 4.97 -18.29 -0.66
C PHE A 101 3.81 -19.21 -0.28
N LEU A 102 2.58 -18.82 -0.62
CA LEU A 102 1.37 -19.58 -0.26
C LEU A 102 1.20 -20.87 -1.07
N ARG A 103 1.74 -20.93 -2.29
CA ARG A 103 1.69 -22.09 -3.21
C ARG A 103 0.29 -22.70 -3.38
N PRO A 104 -0.75 -21.89 -3.65
CA PRO A 104 -2.11 -22.40 -3.86
C PRO A 104 -2.23 -23.10 -5.23
N HIS A 105 -3.28 -23.91 -5.40
CA HIS A 105 -3.69 -24.43 -6.70
C HIS A 105 -4.42 -23.37 -7.54
N ARG A 106 -5.14 -22.44 -6.85
CA ARG A 106 -5.86 -21.31 -7.45
C ARG A 106 -5.67 -20.07 -6.63
N VAL A 107 -5.42 -18.93 -7.29
CA VAL A 107 -5.26 -17.63 -6.62
C VAL A 107 -6.23 -16.60 -7.21
N TYR A 108 -7.01 -15.97 -6.33
CA TYR A 108 -7.89 -14.84 -6.63
C TYR A 108 -7.19 -13.56 -6.20
N ILE A 109 -7.12 -12.57 -7.09
CA ILE A 109 -6.40 -11.32 -6.82
C ILE A 109 -7.32 -10.14 -7.15
N ASP A 110 -7.45 -9.18 -6.22
CA ASP A 110 -8.04 -7.90 -6.55
C ASP A 110 -7.12 -7.14 -7.49
N CYS A 111 -7.63 -6.84 -8.69
CA CYS A 111 -6.78 -6.35 -9.78
C CYS A 111 -6.57 -4.84 -9.67
N PRO A 112 -5.33 -4.35 -9.49
CA PRO A 112 -5.05 -2.91 -9.42
C PRO A 112 -4.90 -2.24 -10.79
N ASP A 113 -4.87 -3.02 -11.89
CA ASP A 113 -4.55 -2.53 -13.25
C ASP A 113 -5.76 -2.62 -14.17
N ALA A 114 -6.05 -1.54 -14.90
CA ALA A 114 -7.12 -1.50 -15.89
C ALA A 114 -6.93 -2.54 -17.02
N ASN A 115 -5.68 -2.90 -17.34
CA ASN A 115 -5.37 -3.94 -18.31
C ASN A 115 -5.12 -5.28 -17.61
N THR A 116 -6.20 -5.97 -17.26
CA THR A 116 -6.16 -7.26 -16.56
C THR A 116 -5.37 -8.33 -17.31
N PHE A 117 -5.43 -8.35 -18.66
CA PHE A 117 -4.70 -9.34 -19.46
C PHE A 117 -3.18 -9.15 -19.37
N ARG A 118 -2.69 -7.91 -19.51
CA ARG A 118 -1.27 -7.58 -19.37
C ARG A 118 -0.78 -7.86 -17.96
N PHE A 119 -1.56 -7.49 -16.97
CA PHE A 119 -1.21 -7.68 -15.57
C PHE A 119 -1.17 -9.16 -15.20
N ARG A 120 -2.12 -9.97 -15.70
CA ARG A 120 -2.10 -11.43 -15.53
C ARG A 120 -0.81 -12.03 -16.07
N LYS A 121 -0.45 -11.72 -17.33
CA LYS A 121 0.80 -12.21 -17.93
C LYS A 121 2.04 -11.80 -17.16
N PHE A 122 2.02 -10.63 -16.55
CA PHE A 122 3.10 -10.17 -15.68
C PHE A 122 3.21 -11.03 -14.43
N LEU A 123 2.09 -11.30 -13.75
CA LEU A 123 2.05 -12.14 -12.55
C LEU A 123 2.47 -13.59 -12.83
N GLU A 124 1.93 -14.21 -13.90
CA GLU A 124 2.24 -15.57 -14.30
C GLU A 124 3.75 -15.79 -14.56
N LYS A 125 4.44 -14.76 -15.05
CA LYS A 125 5.92 -14.80 -15.24
C LYS A 125 6.69 -14.69 -13.93
N MET A 126 6.10 -14.10 -12.89
CA MET A 126 6.77 -13.81 -11.62
C MET A 126 6.48 -14.86 -10.56
N ILE A 127 5.35 -15.56 -10.65
CA ILE A 127 4.96 -16.62 -9.69
C ILE A 127 5.83 -17.85 -9.94
N GLN A 128 6.43 -18.41 -8.88
CA GLN A 128 7.41 -19.51 -8.96
C GLN A 128 6.80 -20.91 -9.14
N HIS A 129 5.48 -21.00 -9.26
CA HIS A 129 4.74 -22.24 -9.57
C HIS A 129 3.60 -21.87 -10.53
N ASP A 130 2.76 -22.81 -10.92
CA ASP A 130 1.74 -22.63 -11.96
C ASP A 130 0.32 -22.76 -11.35
N PRO A 131 -0.17 -21.75 -10.57
CA PRO A 131 -1.53 -21.75 -10.10
C PRO A 131 -2.50 -21.25 -11.18
N GLU A 132 -3.76 -21.63 -11.08
CA GLU A 132 -4.81 -20.96 -11.82
C GLU A 132 -4.96 -19.52 -11.29
N VAL A 133 -4.60 -18.48 -12.07
CA VAL A 133 -4.66 -17.08 -11.68
C VAL A 133 -5.98 -16.46 -12.14
N ILE A 134 -6.78 -15.98 -11.19
CA ILE A 134 -8.05 -15.27 -11.43
C ILE A 134 -7.88 -13.82 -10.96
N LEU A 135 -7.97 -12.89 -11.91
CA LEU A 135 -7.89 -11.45 -11.67
C LEU A 135 -9.25 -10.83 -11.92
N GLU A 136 -9.79 -10.17 -10.92
CA GLU A 136 -11.04 -9.43 -11.05
C GLU A 136 -10.97 -8.10 -10.31
N PHE A 137 -11.69 -7.10 -10.83
CA PHE A 137 -11.92 -5.85 -10.11
C PHE A 137 -12.91 -6.10 -8.97
N LYS A 138 -12.63 -5.55 -7.79
CA LYS A 138 -13.45 -5.72 -6.59
C LYS A 138 -13.64 -7.20 -6.23
N ALA A 139 -12.57 -7.97 -6.36
CA ALA A 139 -12.56 -9.38 -6.02
C ALA A 139 -12.87 -9.60 -4.52
N ASP A 140 -12.53 -8.62 -3.66
CA ASP A 140 -12.86 -8.58 -2.23
C ASP A 140 -14.37 -8.64 -1.94
N VAL A 141 -15.21 -8.18 -2.86
CA VAL A 141 -16.66 -8.25 -2.74
C VAL A 141 -17.20 -9.64 -3.09
N ARG A 142 -16.53 -10.35 -4.01
CA ARG A 142 -16.99 -11.64 -4.57
C ARG A 142 -16.45 -12.85 -3.84
N TYR A 143 -15.16 -12.82 -3.49
CA TYR A 143 -14.43 -13.96 -2.96
C TYR A 143 -14.08 -13.78 -1.48
N PRO A 144 -14.63 -14.62 -0.58
CA PRO A 144 -14.35 -14.50 0.86
C PRO A 144 -12.86 -14.55 1.20
N VAL A 145 -12.08 -15.31 0.46
CA VAL A 145 -10.64 -15.42 0.66
C VAL A 145 -9.91 -14.11 0.32
N VAL A 146 -10.36 -13.35 -0.70
CA VAL A 146 -9.83 -12.03 -1.02
C VAL A 146 -10.28 -10.98 0.00
N ALA A 147 -11.56 -11.04 0.41
CA ALA A 147 -12.08 -10.18 1.49
C ALA A 147 -11.30 -10.38 2.80
N ALA A 148 -10.91 -11.62 3.12
CA ALA A 148 -10.05 -11.91 4.25
C ALA A 148 -8.66 -11.27 4.09
N ALA A 149 -8.04 -11.38 2.91
CA ALA A 149 -6.77 -10.73 2.60
C ALA A 149 -6.86 -9.20 2.72
N SER A 150 -7.95 -8.59 2.23
CA SER A 150 -8.24 -7.16 2.37
C SER A 150 -8.27 -6.72 3.84
N ILE A 151 -8.95 -7.49 4.71
CA ILE A 151 -8.98 -7.22 6.15
C ILE A 151 -7.58 -7.32 6.76
N MET A 152 -6.82 -8.36 6.41
CA MET A 152 -5.45 -8.56 6.90
C MET A 152 -4.54 -7.38 6.50
N ALA A 153 -4.54 -7.00 5.23
CA ALA A 153 -3.77 -5.87 4.73
C ALA A 153 -4.15 -4.55 5.40
N LYS A 154 -5.46 -4.31 5.57
CA LYS A 154 -5.97 -3.09 6.16
C LYS A 154 -5.62 -2.94 7.64
N VAL A 155 -5.77 -4.02 8.43
CA VAL A 155 -5.42 -4.01 9.85
C VAL A 155 -3.92 -3.77 10.04
N GLU A 156 -3.07 -4.48 9.29
CA GLU A 156 -1.62 -4.29 9.38
C GLU A 156 -1.17 -2.88 8.99
N ARG A 157 -1.81 -2.31 7.96
CA ARG A 157 -1.55 -0.92 7.61
C ARG A 157 -2.02 0.05 8.70
N ASP A 158 -3.22 -0.14 9.24
CA ASP A 158 -3.77 0.74 10.28
C ASP A 158 -2.91 0.72 11.55
N ARG A 159 -2.39 -0.46 11.94
CA ARG A 159 -1.41 -0.61 13.05
C ARG A 159 -0.13 0.18 12.77
N GLU A 160 0.41 0.09 11.55
CA GLU A 160 1.62 0.83 11.19
C GLU A 160 1.39 2.34 11.19
N ILE A 161 0.24 2.82 10.71
CA ILE A 161 -0.12 4.24 10.79
C ILE A 161 -0.26 4.69 12.25
N ALA A 162 -0.87 3.89 13.11
CA ALA A 162 -0.99 4.21 14.54
C ALA A 162 0.39 4.36 15.19
N ARG A 163 1.32 3.42 14.93
CA ARG A 163 2.69 3.50 15.41
C ARG A 163 3.42 4.76 14.92
N LEU A 164 3.31 5.07 13.64
CA LEU A 164 3.91 6.28 13.07
C LEU A 164 3.33 7.57 13.67
N ARG A 165 2.04 7.60 14.01
CA ARG A 165 1.41 8.75 14.68
C ARG A 165 1.90 8.92 16.11
N GLU A 166 2.16 7.83 16.83
CA GLU A 166 2.78 7.89 18.17
C GLU A 166 4.19 8.51 18.11
N GLU A 167 4.97 8.21 17.06
CA GLU A 167 6.35 8.69 16.91
C GLU A 167 6.44 10.12 16.35
N HIS A 168 5.50 10.53 15.47
CA HIS A 168 5.62 11.75 14.66
C HIS A 168 4.46 12.74 14.83
N GLY A 169 3.54 12.48 15.76
CA GLY A 169 2.33 13.27 15.94
C GLY A 169 1.21 12.89 14.96
N ASP A 170 0.03 13.45 15.17
CA ASP A 170 -1.13 13.13 14.35
C ASP A 170 -1.03 13.76 12.96
N PHE A 171 -0.77 12.94 11.95
CA PHE A 171 -0.79 13.31 10.54
C PHE A 171 -2.03 12.75 9.79
N GLY A 172 -3.08 12.38 10.52
CA GLY A 172 -4.30 11.84 9.95
C GLY A 172 -4.16 10.41 9.42
N SER A 173 -4.92 10.09 8.38
CA SER A 173 -4.97 8.75 7.78
C SER A 173 -3.79 8.44 6.83
N GLY A 174 -3.03 9.46 6.47
CA GLY A 174 -1.95 9.37 5.48
C GLY A 174 -2.43 9.31 4.02
N TYR A 175 -3.72 9.51 3.75
CA TYR A 175 -4.21 9.63 2.37
C TYR A 175 -4.27 11.10 1.93
N PRO A 176 -4.00 11.41 0.64
CA PRO A 176 -4.03 12.78 0.11
C PRO A 176 -5.41 13.47 0.21
N SER A 177 -6.49 12.69 0.32
CA SER A 177 -7.85 13.20 0.48
C SER A 177 -8.21 13.62 1.90
N ASP A 178 -7.37 13.26 2.89
CA ASP A 178 -7.59 13.58 4.28
C ASP A 178 -7.10 15.00 4.59
N PRO A 179 -7.98 15.93 5.05
CA PRO A 179 -7.59 17.30 5.39
C PRO A 179 -6.49 17.38 6.47
N VAL A 180 -6.51 16.46 7.45
CA VAL A 180 -5.47 16.42 8.51
C VAL A 180 -4.12 16.06 7.91
N THR A 181 -4.09 15.09 6.98
CA THR A 181 -2.86 14.72 6.27
C THR A 181 -2.33 15.90 5.43
N GLN A 182 -3.21 16.62 4.72
CA GLN A 182 -2.81 17.76 3.89
C GLN A 182 -2.22 18.89 4.73
N GLU A 183 -2.85 19.21 5.84
CA GLU A 183 -2.39 20.27 6.75
C GLU A 183 -1.06 19.91 7.39
N TRP A 184 -0.91 18.66 7.83
CA TRP A 184 0.34 18.18 8.39
C TRP A 184 1.50 18.26 7.36
N LEU A 185 1.27 17.86 6.11
CA LEU A 185 2.29 17.95 5.05
C LEU A 185 2.75 19.39 4.81
N LYS A 186 1.82 20.35 4.77
CA LYS A 186 2.13 21.79 4.61
C LYS A 186 2.95 22.30 5.79
N SER A 187 2.45 22.11 7.00
CA SER A 187 3.12 22.59 8.23
C SER A 187 4.50 21.97 8.39
N TRP A 188 4.64 20.68 8.05
CA TRP A 188 5.94 20.01 8.13
C TRP A 188 6.97 20.65 7.19
N ILE A 189 6.62 20.86 5.93
CA ILE A 189 7.56 21.36 4.93
C ILE A 189 7.92 22.84 5.17
N GLU A 190 7.11 23.63 5.85
CA GLU A 190 7.43 24.99 6.25
C GLU A 190 8.63 25.03 7.20
N GLY A 191 8.66 24.15 8.20
CA GLY A 191 9.73 24.06 9.21
C GLY A 191 10.94 23.22 8.79
N ASN A 192 10.79 22.32 7.82
CA ASN A 192 11.80 21.32 7.49
C ASN A 192 12.19 21.37 6.01
N SER A 193 13.43 20.96 5.68
CA SER A 193 13.93 20.95 4.30
C SER A 193 13.45 19.75 3.47
N LYS A 194 13.03 18.65 4.14
CA LYS A 194 12.59 17.41 3.52
C LYS A 194 11.53 16.74 4.38
N PHE A 195 10.70 15.93 3.75
CA PHE A 195 9.78 15.04 4.46
C PHE A 195 10.51 13.90 5.15
N PRO A 196 9.99 13.37 6.27
CA PRO A 196 10.52 12.19 6.94
C PRO A 196 10.36 10.94 6.08
N ASP A 197 11.04 9.86 6.45
CA ASP A 197 11.15 8.65 5.65
C ASP A 197 9.86 7.82 5.56
N PHE A 198 8.86 8.13 6.39
CA PHE A 198 7.55 7.51 6.29
C PHE A 198 6.62 8.20 5.26
N ILE A 199 7.04 9.30 4.63
CA ILE A 199 6.33 9.98 3.55
C ILE A 199 6.88 9.53 2.19
N ARG A 200 5.98 9.21 1.27
CA ARG A 200 6.30 8.86 -0.12
C ARG A 200 6.54 10.13 -0.92
N ARG A 201 7.79 10.52 -1.07
CA ARG A 201 8.21 11.78 -1.71
C ARG A 201 7.94 11.81 -3.22
N THR A 202 7.75 10.65 -3.85
CA THR A 202 7.35 10.54 -5.27
C THR A 202 5.83 10.62 -5.49
N TRP A 203 5.04 10.80 -4.42
CA TRP A 203 3.62 11.10 -4.53
C TRP A 203 3.40 12.57 -4.83
N VAL A 204 2.48 12.86 -5.77
CA VAL A 204 2.25 14.22 -6.28
C VAL A 204 2.13 15.30 -5.20
N PRO A 205 1.35 15.12 -4.11
CA PRO A 205 1.27 16.15 -3.08
C PRO A 205 2.60 16.47 -2.40
N ALA A 206 3.36 15.45 -2.02
CA ALA A 206 4.65 15.63 -1.36
C ALA A 206 5.70 16.20 -2.33
N GLU A 207 5.74 15.70 -3.56
CA GLU A 207 6.66 16.16 -4.60
C GLU A 207 6.45 17.64 -4.96
N LEU A 208 5.20 18.08 -5.09
CA LEU A 208 4.88 19.48 -5.38
C LEU A 208 5.31 20.39 -4.23
N LEU A 209 5.00 20.04 -2.99
CA LEU A 209 5.38 20.83 -1.82
C LEU A 209 6.90 20.95 -1.66
N GLU A 210 7.66 19.89 -1.90
CA GLU A 210 9.13 19.94 -1.88
C GLU A 210 9.69 20.84 -3.01
N LYS A 211 9.12 20.75 -4.22
CA LYS A 211 9.52 21.58 -5.36
C LYS A 211 9.22 23.07 -5.14
N ASP A 212 8.03 23.39 -4.66
CA ASP A 212 7.62 24.79 -4.39
C ASP A 212 8.51 25.42 -3.33
N LYS A 213 8.85 24.69 -2.26
CA LYS A 213 9.80 25.18 -1.25
C LYS A 213 11.19 25.41 -1.81
N LEU A 214 11.68 24.48 -2.64
CA LEU A 214 12.99 24.61 -3.28
C LEU A 214 13.01 25.85 -4.18
N GLN A 215 11.97 26.07 -4.97
CA GLN A 215 11.85 27.23 -5.87
C GLN A 215 11.78 28.55 -5.09
N THR A 216 11.04 28.59 -3.99
CA THR A 216 10.97 29.76 -3.11
C THR A 216 12.35 30.10 -2.51
N ARG A 217 13.09 29.08 -2.04
CA ARG A 217 14.45 29.27 -1.51
C ARG A 217 15.43 29.75 -2.58
N LEU A 218 15.37 29.21 -3.78
CA LEU A 218 16.19 29.66 -4.91
C LEU A 218 15.87 31.10 -5.29
N THR A 219 14.58 31.43 -5.38
CA THR A 219 14.15 32.80 -5.70
C THR A 219 14.60 33.81 -4.63
N ALA A 220 14.49 33.45 -3.34
CA ALA A 220 14.98 34.29 -2.25
C ALA A 220 16.51 34.44 -2.30
N TRP A 221 17.25 33.37 -2.60
CA TRP A 221 18.68 33.38 -2.75
C TRP A 221 19.14 34.25 -3.93
N PHE A 222 18.46 34.18 -5.10
CA PHE A 222 18.73 35.04 -6.24
C PHE A 222 18.41 36.50 -5.94
N ARG A 223 17.28 36.79 -5.26
CA ARG A 223 16.91 38.16 -4.86
C ARG A 223 17.91 38.75 -3.85
N GLY A 224 18.42 37.97 -2.93
CA GLY A 224 19.49 38.40 -1.99
C GLY A 224 20.85 38.59 -2.66
N ARG A 225 21.08 38.04 -3.85
CA ARG A 225 22.30 38.21 -4.66
C ARG A 225 22.17 39.24 -5.77
N LEU A 226 20.99 39.80 -6.04
CA LEU A 226 20.87 40.93 -6.95
C LEU A 226 21.59 42.11 -6.30
N PRO A 227 22.63 42.69 -6.94
CA PRO A 227 23.56 43.58 -6.30
C PRO A 227 22.89 44.90 -5.95
N GLY A 228 22.61 45.06 -4.65
CA GLY A 228 22.58 46.39 -4.10
C GLY A 228 24.00 46.83 -3.89
N LYS A 229 24.54 47.61 -4.85
CA LYS A 229 25.75 48.41 -4.78
C LYS A 229 27.09 47.67 -4.56
N ALA A 230 27.80 47.51 -5.65
CA ALA A 230 29.25 47.50 -5.61
C ALA A 230 29.74 48.79 -4.96
N PRO A 231 30.69 48.77 -4.01
CA PRO A 231 31.53 49.91 -3.74
C PRO A 231 32.67 49.84 -4.74
N PHE A 232 32.48 50.43 -5.90
CA PHE A 232 33.62 51.03 -6.58
C PHE A 232 33.86 52.37 -5.92
N GLN A 233 34.87 52.46 -5.06
CA GLN A 233 35.55 53.69 -4.73
C GLN A 233 37.03 53.42 -4.67
N LYS A 234 37.68 54.04 -5.68
CA LYS A 234 39.01 54.65 -5.75
C LYS A 234 40.19 53.82 -5.28
#